data_fad824aa5b7e41cb58f4962130f7aab1
#
_entry.id   fad824aa5b7e41cb58f4962130f7aab1
#
_cell.length_a   1.000
_cell.length_b   1.000
_cell.length_c   1.000
_cell.angle_alpha   90.00
_cell.angle_beta   90.00
_cell.angle_gamma   90.00
#
_symmetry.space_group_name_H-M   'P 1'
#
loop_
_entity.id
_entity.type
_entity.pdbx_description
1 polymer ?
#
loop_
_entity_poly.entity_id
_entity_poly.type
_entity_poly.pdbx_seq_one_letter_code
_entity_poly.pdbx_strand_id
1 'polypeptide(L)'
;MERAQTEYDDEVSGGFLKWFPELELKGKDVFDIGCGYGGRAVRYAELGARSVVALEPFQHQCKQGQEFAAERRMHNVTFIVGCGEQLPLRSGLFDVITSYDVFEHVADLGNVMDECLRILKPGGTLYAVFPPFFHPTGAHLDSWVSRMPWPNVLFRTETLVQAVGEILATRNDGFAPNPMRPKDRLWNLNGATIRTVKNLLSQRTISNCRLSLYPLFSPMNSKWRSWRMKYYAFAFRPLPYIPALQELFVHRMVLTVVK
;
A
#
# COMPACT_ATOMS: atom_id res chain seq x y z
N MET A 1 14.64 -12.51 7.13
CA MET A 1 15.08 -11.68 8.28
C MET A 1 15.45 -10.26 7.87
N GLU A 2 16.41 -10.04 6.96
CA GLU A 2 16.85 -8.71 6.52
C GLU A 2 15.69 -7.81 6.03
N ARG A 3 14.74 -8.36 5.26
CA ARG A 3 13.59 -7.59 4.76
C ARG A 3 12.59 -7.23 5.86
N ALA A 4 12.31 -8.12 6.80
CA ALA A 4 11.47 -7.81 7.95
C ALA A 4 12.12 -6.70 8.81
N GLN A 5 13.44 -6.77 9.00
CA GLN A 5 14.18 -5.71 9.70
C GLN A 5 14.10 -4.37 8.95
N THR A 6 14.24 -4.38 7.62
CA THR A 6 14.12 -3.16 6.80
C THR A 6 12.74 -2.51 6.94
N GLU A 7 11.66 -3.30 6.87
CA GLU A 7 10.28 -2.79 7.06
C GLU A 7 10.07 -2.24 8.48
N TYR A 8 10.65 -2.92 9.48
CA TYR A 8 10.61 -2.46 10.86
C TYR A 8 11.35 -1.12 11.04
N ASP A 9 12.56 -0.99 10.50
CA ASP A 9 13.37 0.22 10.60
C ASP A 9 12.72 1.40 9.84
N ASP A 10 12.07 1.14 8.70
CA ASP A 10 11.27 2.14 8.00
C ASP A 10 10.14 2.65 8.88
N GLU A 11 9.45 1.76 9.59
CA GLU A 11 8.36 2.14 10.48
C GLU A 11 8.85 2.87 11.75
N VAL A 12 10.01 2.49 12.29
CA VAL A 12 10.68 3.24 13.37
C VAL A 12 11.01 4.66 12.94
N SER A 13 11.38 4.84 11.67
CA SER A 13 11.65 6.16 11.05
C SER A 13 10.36 6.93 10.68
N GLY A 14 9.19 6.40 11.04
CA GLY A 14 7.89 7.01 10.80
C GLY A 14 7.21 6.56 9.50
N GLY A 15 7.56 5.43 8.93
CA GLY A 15 7.07 4.88 7.65
C GLY A 15 5.59 5.12 7.36
N PHE A 16 4.71 4.20 7.75
CA PHE A 16 3.26 4.35 7.58
C PHE A 16 2.66 5.36 8.57
N LEU A 17 3.08 5.34 9.84
CA LEU A 17 2.50 6.15 10.91
C LEU A 17 2.63 7.66 10.67
N LYS A 18 3.64 8.12 9.93
CA LYS A 18 3.78 9.55 9.58
C LYS A 18 2.60 10.13 8.80
N TRP A 19 1.84 9.26 8.10
CA TRP A 19 0.68 9.66 7.33
C TRP A 19 -0.56 9.87 8.20
N PHE A 20 -0.56 9.29 9.40
CA PHE A 20 -1.69 9.26 10.33
C PHE A 20 -1.24 9.59 11.75
N PRO A 21 -0.88 10.84 12.03
CA PRO A 21 -0.41 11.25 13.36
C PRO A 21 -1.47 11.04 14.46
N GLU A 22 -2.75 10.91 14.06
CA GLU A 22 -3.86 10.61 14.95
C GLU A 22 -4.05 9.12 15.26
N LEU A 23 -3.32 8.23 14.58
CA LEU A 23 -3.46 6.78 14.76
C LEU A 23 -2.86 6.34 16.10
N GLU A 24 -3.73 5.86 16.97
CA GLU A 24 -3.36 5.28 18.26
C GLU A 24 -3.55 3.76 18.21
N LEU A 25 -2.47 3.03 18.51
CA LEU A 25 -2.45 1.55 18.47
C LEU A 25 -2.57 0.93 19.85
N LYS A 26 -2.24 1.67 20.90
CA LYS A 26 -2.19 1.13 22.27
C LYS A 26 -3.54 0.54 22.71
N GLY A 27 -3.51 -0.74 23.10
CA GLY A 27 -4.70 -1.47 23.56
C GLY A 27 -5.69 -1.85 22.46
N LYS A 28 -5.38 -1.61 21.17
CA LYS A 28 -6.24 -1.89 20.02
C LYS A 28 -6.00 -3.28 19.44
N ASP A 29 -7.06 -3.88 18.87
CA ASP A 29 -6.94 -5.03 17.98
C ASP A 29 -6.70 -4.50 16.57
N VAL A 30 -5.56 -4.85 15.99
CA VAL A 30 -5.07 -4.32 14.72
C VAL A 30 -5.07 -5.41 13.66
N PHE A 31 -5.53 -5.09 12.46
CA PHE A 31 -5.38 -5.93 11.28
C PHE A 31 -4.50 -5.22 10.25
N ASP A 32 -3.36 -5.83 9.90
CA ASP A 32 -2.43 -5.29 8.90
C ASP A 32 -2.59 -6.08 7.60
N ILE A 33 -3.22 -5.48 6.59
CA ILE A 33 -3.47 -6.11 5.29
C ILE A 33 -2.31 -5.82 4.34
N GLY A 34 -1.71 -6.91 3.80
CA GLY A 34 -0.49 -6.84 3.00
C GLY A 34 0.73 -6.53 3.86
N CYS A 35 0.93 -7.32 4.91
CA CYS A 35 1.97 -7.06 5.90
C CYS A 35 3.40 -7.30 5.38
N GLY A 36 3.57 -7.85 4.16
CA GLY A 36 4.87 -8.17 3.62
C GLY A 36 5.64 -9.14 4.52
N TYR A 37 6.86 -8.78 4.87
CA TYR A 37 7.72 -9.57 5.75
C TYR A 37 7.46 -9.35 7.25
N GLY A 38 6.42 -8.61 7.60
CA GLY A 38 5.90 -8.48 8.96
C GLY A 38 6.63 -7.50 9.88
N GLY A 39 7.65 -6.81 9.40
CA GLY A 39 8.39 -5.85 10.23
C GLY A 39 7.48 -4.76 10.81
N ARG A 40 6.54 -4.24 10.02
CA ARG A 40 5.55 -3.25 10.45
C ARG A 40 4.58 -3.81 11.49
N ALA A 41 4.07 -5.03 11.28
CA ALA A 41 3.17 -5.68 12.22
C ALA A 41 3.81 -5.88 13.59
N VAL A 42 5.09 -6.27 13.62
CA VAL A 42 5.89 -6.38 14.86
C VAL A 42 6.03 -5.01 15.54
N ARG A 43 6.29 -3.96 14.77
CA ARG A 43 6.38 -2.60 15.33
C ARG A 43 5.05 -2.15 15.94
N TYR A 44 3.92 -2.49 15.35
CA TYR A 44 2.61 -2.17 15.93
C TYR A 44 2.38 -2.87 17.29
N ALA A 45 2.83 -4.11 17.41
CA ALA A 45 2.78 -4.83 18.69
C ALA A 45 3.65 -4.15 19.77
N GLU A 46 4.87 -3.72 19.41
CA GLU A 46 5.75 -2.98 20.32
C GLU A 46 5.16 -1.62 20.74
N LEU A 47 4.38 -0.97 19.87
CA LEU A 47 3.67 0.27 20.20
C LEU A 47 2.44 0.05 21.09
N GLY A 48 2.25 -1.19 21.56
CA GLY A 48 1.25 -1.54 22.56
C GLY A 48 -0.09 -1.96 22.00
N ALA A 49 -0.18 -2.36 20.73
CA ALA A 49 -1.37 -3.02 20.23
C ALA A 49 -1.70 -4.25 21.11
N ARG A 50 -2.99 -4.47 21.40
CA ARG A 50 -3.43 -5.64 22.19
C ARG A 50 -3.19 -6.92 21.41
N SER A 51 -3.54 -6.92 20.14
CA SER A 51 -3.26 -7.99 19.19
C SER A 51 -3.02 -7.41 17.80
N VAL A 52 -2.17 -8.07 17.02
CA VAL A 52 -1.95 -7.75 15.61
C VAL A 52 -2.19 -9.02 14.79
N VAL A 53 -3.11 -8.96 13.82
CA VAL A 53 -3.28 -9.99 12.81
C VAL A 53 -2.77 -9.45 11.49
N ALA A 54 -1.78 -10.11 10.92
CA ALA A 54 -1.05 -9.68 9.72
C ALA A 54 -1.37 -10.62 8.56
N LEU A 55 -1.95 -10.09 7.48
CA LEU A 55 -2.36 -10.85 6.29
C LEU A 55 -1.37 -10.61 5.14
N GLU A 56 -0.93 -11.70 4.51
CA GLU A 56 -0.06 -11.66 3.35
C GLU A 56 -0.32 -12.88 2.45
N PRO A 57 -0.45 -12.73 1.12
CA PRO A 57 -0.68 -13.87 0.22
C PRO A 57 0.53 -14.81 0.09
N PHE A 58 1.74 -14.36 0.41
CA PHE A 58 2.95 -15.17 0.24
C PHE A 58 3.38 -15.86 1.53
N GLN A 59 3.22 -17.18 1.58
CA GLN A 59 3.57 -17.99 2.74
C GLN A 59 5.00 -17.79 3.25
N HIS A 60 5.97 -17.63 2.33
CA HIS A 60 7.36 -17.44 2.71
C HIS A 60 7.59 -16.10 3.45
N GLN A 61 6.81 -15.06 3.12
CA GLN A 61 6.86 -13.78 3.81
C GLN A 61 6.25 -13.88 5.20
N CYS A 62 5.08 -14.51 5.32
CA CYS A 62 4.46 -14.79 6.62
C CYS A 62 5.41 -15.59 7.53
N LYS A 63 6.10 -16.61 7.00
CA LYS A 63 7.07 -17.39 7.77
C LYS A 63 8.22 -16.51 8.30
N GLN A 64 8.80 -15.66 7.47
CA GLN A 64 9.84 -14.73 7.91
C GLN A 64 9.32 -13.73 8.95
N GLY A 65 8.08 -13.26 8.81
CA GLY A 65 7.43 -12.40 9.80
C GLY A 65 7.25 -13.12 11.15
N GLN A 66 6.84 -14.38 11.14
CA GLN A 66 6.72 -15.21 12.36
C GLN A 66 8.07 -15.37 13.07
N GLU A 67 9.13 -15.67 12.31
CA GLU A 67 10.49 -15.80 12.82
C GLU A 67 10.96 -14.47 13.44
N PHE A 68 10.72 -13.36 12.75
CA PHE A 68 11.08 -12.03 13.22
C PHE A 68 10.32 -11.61 14.50
N ALA A 69 9.01 -11.91 14.57
CA ALA A 69 8.21 -11.67 15.76
C ALA A 69 8.71 -12.51 16.95
N ALA A 70 9.07 -13.78 16.70
CA ALA A 70 9.60 -14.67 17.74
C ALA A 70 10.95 -14.18 18.29
N GLU A 71 11.88 -13.74 17.45
CA GLU A 71 13.17 -13.15 17.86
C GLU A 71 12.98 -11.93 18.75
N ARG A 72 11.96 -11.11 18.46
CA ARG A 72 11.62 -9.93 19.25
C ARG A 72 10.68 -10.20 20.41
N ARG A 73 10.34 -11.47 20.64
CA ARG A 73 9.44 -11.93 21.72
C ARG A 73 8.04 -11.29 21.66
N MET A 74 7.56 -10.98 20.46
CA MET A 74 6.22 -10.45 20.22
C MET A 74 5.23 -11.59 20.04
N HIS A 75 4.58 -12.01 21.11
CA HIS A 75 3.64 -13.15 21.12
C HIS A 75 2.20 -12.77 20.74
N ASN A 76 1.93 -11.48 20.59
CA ASN A 76 0.63 -10.92 20.23
C ASN A 76 0.51 -10.58 18.73
N VAL A 77 1.41 -11.11 17.87
CA VAL A 77 1.34 -10.99 16.42
C VAL A 77 1.03 -12.36 15.82
N THR A 78 -0.02 -12.43 15.00
CA THR A 78 -0.45 -13.63 14.28
C THR A 78 -0.39 -13.37 12.78
N PHE A 79 0.25 -14.25 12.02
CA PHE A 79 0.34 -14.15 10.57
C PHE A 79 -0.65 -15.12 9.89
N ILE A 80 -1.39 -14.64 8.90
CA ILE A 80 -2.36 -15.39 8.11
C ILE A 80 -1.97 -15.31 6.64
N VAL A 81 -1.90 -16.46 5.97
CA VAL A 81 -1.71 -16.53 4.52
C VAL A 81 -3.08 -16.42 3.85
N GLY A 82 -3.25 -15.39 2.98
CA GLY A 82 -4.52 -15.19 2.29
C GLY A 82 -4.56 -13.88 1.50
N CYS A 83 -5.68 -13.69 0.77
CA CYS A 83 -5.97 -12.48 0.00
C CYS A 83 -7.05 -11.66 0.70
N GLY A 84 -7.01 -10.34 0.48
CA GLY A 84 -7.91 -9.39 1.16
C GLY A 84 -9.36 -9.43 0.68
N GLU A 85 -9.63 -10.04 -0.48
CA GLU A 85 -10.95 -10.09 -1.14
C GLU A 85 -11.95 -11.01 -0.42
N GLN A 86 -11.45 -11.98 0.35
CA GLN A 86 -12.28 -12.91 1.13
C GLN A 86 -11.52 -13.36 2.38
N LEU A 87 -11.86 -12.77 3.50
CA LEU A 87 -11.18 -13.02 4.78
C LEU A 87 -11.86 -14.10 5.60
N PRO A 88 -11.14 -15.15 6.06
CA PRO A 88 -11.69 -16.20 6.93
C PRO A 88 -11.86 -15.70 8.37
N LEU A 89 -12.38 -14.52 8.55
CA LEU A 89 -12.52 -13.82 9.82
C LEU A 89 -13.98 -13.44 10.07
N ARG A 90 -14.38 -13.41 11.33
CA ARG A 90 -15.70 -12.93 11.72
C ARG A 90 -15.82 -11.40 11.58
N SER A 91 -17.04 -10.92 11.46
CA SER A 91 -17.31 -9.46 11.46
C SER A 91 -17.00 -8.85 12.83
N GLY A 92 -16.59 -7.57 12.83
CA GLY A 92 -16.48 -6.77 14.05
C GLY A 92 -15.36 -7.19 15.00
N LEU A 93 -14.19 -7.56 14.49
CA LEU A 93 -13.06 -8.03 15.29
C LEU A 93 -12.04 -6.93 15.62
N PHE A 94 -11.83 -5.97 14.72
CA PHE A 94 -10.70 -5.05 14.80
C PHE A 94 -11.13 -3.61 15.08
N ASP A 95 -10.34 -2.94 15.90
CA ASP A 95 -10.46 -1.50 16.15
C ASP A 95 -9.81 -0.69 15.02
N VAL A 96 -8.72 -1.23 14.47
CA VAL A 96 -7.90 -0.58 13.46
C VAL A 96 -7.54 -1.57 12.35
N ILE A 97 -7.64 -1.11 11.10
CA ILE A 97 -7.06 -1.78 9.94
C ILE A 97 -6.01 -0.86 9.33
N THR A 98 -4.85 -1.41 8.98
CA THR A 98 -3.77 -0.71 8.29
C THR A 98 -3.49 -1.33 6.94
N SER A 99 -3.15 -0.51 5.94
CA SER A 99 -2.77 -0.94 4.59
C SER A 99 -1.76 0.05 3.98
N TYR A 100 -0.58 -0.44 3.59
CA TYR A 100 0.49 0.38 3.03
C TYR A 100 1.05 -0.21 1.74
N ASP A 101 0.79 0.47 0.61
CA ASP A 101 1.18 0.02 -0.73
C ASP A 101 0.62 -1.37 -1.10
N VAL A 102 -0.70 -1.58 -0.86
CA VAL A 102 -1.38 -2.85 -1.09
C VAL A 102 -2.61 -2.69 -1.99
N PHE A 103 -3.41 -1.64 -1.78
CA PHE A 103 -4.71 -1.47 -2.44
C PHE A 103 -4.61 -1.34 -3.96
N GLU A 104 -3.47 -0.93 -4.49
CA GLU A 104 -3.18 -0.93 -5.92
C GLU A 104 -2.88 -2.33 -6.49
N HIS A 105 -2.58 -3.32 -5.62
CA HIS A 105 -2.19 -4.68 -6.00
C HIS A 105 -3.30 -5.73 -5.86
N VAL A 106 -4.37 -5.44 -5.15
CA VAL A 106 -5.48 -6.38 -4.96
C VAL A 106 -6.26 -6.58 -6.26
N ALA A 107 -6.85 -7.75 -6.46
CA ALA A 107 -7.58 -8.07 -7.68
C ALA A 107 -8.90 -7.28 -7.77
N ASP A 108 -9.59 -7.12 -6.64
CA ASP A 108 -10.84 -6.37 -6.51
C ASP A 108 -10.82 -5.47 -5.28
N LEU A 109 -10.55 -4.19 -5.51
CA LEU A 109 -10.51 -3.18 -4.44
C LEU A 109 -11.88 -3.00 -3.76
N GLY A 110 -12.96 -3.21 -4.50
CA GLY A 110 -14.32 -3.13 -3.95
C GLY A 110 -14.55 -4.21 -2.90
N ASN A 111 -14.26 -5.46 -3.23
CA ASN A 111 -14.38 -6.59 -2.30
C ASN A 111 -13.46 -6.44 -1.09
N VAL A 112 -12.22 -6.00 -1.29
CA VAL A 112 -11.29 -5.75 -0.16
C VAL A 112 -11.84 -4.66 0.76
N MET A 113 -12.40 -3.59 0.22
CA MET A 113 -13.00 -2.53 1.02
C MET A 113 -14.20 -3.04 1.83
N ASP A 114 -15.06 -3.88 1.22
CA ASP A 114 -16.22 -4.47 1.88
C ASP A 114 -15.79 -5.44 3.00
N GLU A 115 -14.77 -6.24 2.79
CA GLU A 115 -14.20 -7.11 3.81
C GLU A 115 -13.55 -6.32 4.95
N CYS A 116 -12.79 -5.27 4.65
CA CYS A 116 -12.25 -4.37 5.68
C CYS A 116 -13.39 -3.77 6.53
N LEU A 117 -14.42 -3.24 5.90
CA LEU A 117 -15.57 -2.70 6.62
C LEU A 117 -16.30 -3.79 7.43
N ARG A 118 -16.42 -5.00 6.90
CA ARG A 118 -17.07 -6.12 7.60
C ARG A 118 -16.36 -6.49 8.89
N ILE A 119 -15.02 -6.64 8.85
CA ILE A 119 -14.22 -7.09 10.01
C ILE A 119 -13.93 -5.97 11.02
N LEU A 120 -14.10 -4.69 10.65
CA LEU A 120 -14.04 -3.57 11.59
C LEU A 120 -15.21 -3.63 12.59
N LYS A 121 -14.93 -3.31 13.84
CA LYS A 121 -15.93 -3.00 14.86
C LYS A 121 -16.72 -1.75 14.48
N PRO A 122 -17.94 -1.56 14.98
CA PRO A 122 -18.60 -0.25 14.91
C PRO A 122 -17.69 0.84 15.52
N GLY A 123 -17.49 1.93 14.79
CA GLY A 123 -16.54 2.99 15.15
C GLY A 123 -15.06 2.66 14.93
N GLY A 124 -14.73 1.46 14.44
CA GLY A 124 -13.37 1.10 14.03
C GLY A 124 -12.95 1.82 12.76
N THR A 125 -11.64 1.93 12.54
CA THR A 125 -11.09 2.78 11.48
C THR A 125 -10.10 2.03 10.59
N LEU A 126 -10.29 2.18 9.27
CA LEU A 126 -9.34 1.77 8.24
C LEU A 126 -8.43 2.95 7.89
N TYR A 127 -7.12 2.71 7.91
CA TYR A 127 -6.07 3.61 7.45
C TYR A 127 -5.33 2.98 6.29
N ALA A 128 -5.32 3.63 5.13
CA ALA A 128 -4.65 3.12 3.95
C ALA A 128 -3.85 4.20 3.23
N VAL A 129 -2.66 3.83 2.73
CA VAL A 129 -1.82 4.69 1.89
C VAL A 129 -1.39 3.89 0.66
N PHE A 130 -1.65 4.42 -0.51
CA PHE A 130 -1.26 3.81 -1.78
C PHE A 130 -1.20 4.84 -2.92
N PRO A 131 -0.43 4.61 -3.98
CA PRO A 131 -0.36 5.53 -5.11
C PRO A 131 -1.58 5.38 -6.04
N PRO A 132 -2.01 6.44 -6.72
CA PRO A 132 -2.92 6.31 -7.84
C PRO A 132 -2.21 5.71 -9.06
N PHE A 133 -2.95 5.00 -9.92
CA PHE A 133 -2.38 4.28 -11.06
C PHE A 133 -1.60 5.17 -12.04
N PHE A 134 -2.09 6.37 -12.32
CA PHE A 134 -1.43 7.30 -13.27
C PHE A 134 -0.33 8.16 -12.64
N HIS A 135 0.08 7.87 -11.43
CA HIS A 135 1.27 8.48 -10.84
C HIS A 135 2.54 8.23 -11.69
N PRO A 136 3.56 9.10 -11.69
CA PRO A 136 4.76 8.95 -12.53
C PRO A 136 5.45 7.58 -12.43
N THR A 137 5.42 6.96 -11.26
CA THR A 137 5.94 5.60 -11.03
C THR A 137 4.82 4.59 -10.75
N GLY A 138 3.57 4.95 -11.05
CA GLY A 138 2.38 4.12 -10.75
C GLY A 138 2.35 2.78 -11.50
N ALA A 139 3.08 2.65 -12.58
CA ALA A 139 3.27 1.38 -13.28
C ALA A 139 4.30 0.45 -12.59
N HIS A 140 4.95 0.89 -11.53
CA HIS A 140 5.97 0.15 -10.77
C HIS A 140 7.14 -0.39 -11.63
N LEU A 141 7.46 0.29 -12.72
CA LEU A 141 8.52 -0.11 -13.66
C LEU A 141 9.87 0.56 -13.37
N ASP A 142 9.93 1.51 -12.47
CA ASP A 142 11.10 2.32 -12.15
C ASP A 142 12.29 1.50 -11.61
N SER A 143 12.01 0.39 -10.95
CA SER A 143 13.05 -0.54 -10.47
C SER A 143 13.52 -1.57 -11.51
N TRP A 144 12.83 -1.67 -12.68
CA TRP A 144 13.02 -2.79 -13.61
C TRP A 144 13.48 -2.37 -14.99
N VAL A 145 12.84 -1.35 -15.57
CA VAL A 145 12.94 -1.08 -17.00
C VAL A 145 13.53 0.29 -17.25
N SER A 146 13.11 1.30 -16.51
CA SER A 146 13.48 2.68 -16.83
C SER A 146 13.03 3.62 -15.72
N ARG A 147 13.78 4.68 -15.51
CA ARG A 147 13.35 5.85 -14.73
C ARG A 147 12.40 6.76 -15.51
N MET A 148 11.77 6.25 -16.56
CA MET A 148 10.79 6.99 -17.36
C MET A 148 9.54 7.27 -16.50
N PRO A 149 9.18 8.53 -16.29
CA PRO A 149 7.94 8.86 -15.60
C PRO A 149 6.75 8.63 -16.53
N TRP A 150 5.59 8.25 -15.94
CA TRP A 150 4.31 8.05 -16.62
C TRP A 150 4.33 7.03 -17.77
N PRO A 151 4.99 5.87 -17.68
CA PRO A 151 5.02 4.92 -18.77
C PRO A 151 3.62 4.42 -19.13
N ASN A 152 2.76 4.21 -18.15
CA ASN A 152 1.35 3.79 -18.29
C ASN A 152 0.41 4.88 -18.84
N VAL A 153 0.87 6.11 -18.98
CA VAL A 153 0.18 7.19 -19.70
C VAL A 153 0.65 7.28 -21.14
N LEU A 154 1.96 7.05 -21.36
CA LEU A 154 2.60 7.19 -22.66
C LEU A 154 2.41 5.96 -23.57
N PHE A 155 2.27 4.77 -22.96
CA PHE A 155 2.17 3.51 -23.70
C PHE A 155 0.95 2.71 -23.25
N ARG A 156 0.43 1.89 -24.15
CA ARG A 156 -0.63 0.93 -23.81
C ARG A 156 -0.10 -0.16 -22.88
N THR A 157 -0.96 -0.70 -22.03
CA THR A 157 -0.60 -1.74 -21.06
C THR A 157 0.03 -2.95 -21.74
N GLU A 158 -0.50 -3.39 -22.90
CA GLU A 158 0.01 -4.54 -23.64
C GLU A 158 1.46 -4.31 -24.10
N THR A 159 1.77 -3.09 -24.58
CA THR A 159 3.14 -2.72 -24.98
C THR A 159 4.10 -2.76 -23.79
N LEU A 160 3.67 -2.27 -22.63
CA LEU A 160 4.48 -2.29 -21.43
C LEU A 160 4.71 -3.72 -20.93
N VAL A 161 3.68 -4.56 -20.92
CA VAL A 161 3.77 -5.97 -20.53
C VAL A 161 4.74 -6.72 -21.45
N GLN A 162 4.65 -6.51 -22.78
CA GLN A 162 5.57 -7.12 -23.73
C GLN A 162 7.00 -6.65 -23.49
N ALA A 163 7.25 -5.34 -23.40
CA ALA A 163 8.59 -4.79 -23.17
C ALA A 163 9.21 -5.28 -21.86
N VAL A 164 8.43 -5.37 -20.78
CA VAL A 164 8.87 -5.95 -19.51
C VAL A 164 9.22 -7.42 -19.68
N GLY A 165 8.40 -8.19 -20.40
CA GLY A 165 8.67 -9.60 -20.69
C GLY A 165 9.98 -9.81 -21.45
N GLU A 166 10.26 -9.00 -22.48
CA GLU A 166 11.49 -9.03 -23.26
C GLU A 166 12.72 -8.67 -22.40
N ILE A 167 12.63 -7.62 -21.57
CA ILE A 167 13.71 -7.21 -20.68
C ILE A 167 14.00 -8.30 -19.63
N LEU A 168 12.96 -8.88 -19.02
CA LEU A 168 13.12 -9.95 -18.04
C LEU A 168 13.74 -11.21 -18.66
N ALA A 169 13.42 -11.52 -19.93
CA ALA A 169 14.01 -12.66 -20.65
C ALA A 169 15.51 -12.50 -20.90
N THR A 170 16.02 -11.26 -20.96
CA THR A 170 17.45 -10.96 -21.17
C THR A 170 18.24 -10.81 -19.85
N ARG A 171 17.58 -10.81 -18.70
CA ARG A 171 18.25 -10.63 -17.40
C ARG A 171 18.79 -11.95 -16.87
N ASN A 172 20.06 -11.93 -16.44
CA ASN A 172 20.76 -13.06 -15.81
C ASN A 172 20.94 -12.89 -14.29
N ASP A 173 20.14 -12.03 -13.67
CA ASP A 173 20.29 -11.68 -12.23
C ASP A 173 19.48 -12.58 -11.27
N GLY A 174 18.96 -13.71 -11.77
CA GLY A 174 18.16 -14.66 -10.97
C GLY A 174 16.76 -14.18 -10.61
N PHE A 175 16.33 -13.04 -11.15
CA PHE A 175 15.00 -12.53 -10.92
C PHE A 175 13.96 -13.37 -11.67
N ALA A 176 13.14 -14.12 -10.92
CA ALA A 176 11.98 -14.80 -11.46
C ALA A 176 10.73 -13.92 -11.24
N PRO A 177 9.96 -13.61 -12.30
CA PRO A 177 8.67 -12.96 -12.13
C PRO A 177 7.75 -13.85 -11.28
N ASN A 178 6.97 -13.25 -10.40
CA ASN A 178 6.02 -13.98 -9.56
C ASN A 178 5.02 -14.77 -10.44
N PRO A 179 4.95 -16.11 -10.31
CA PRO A 179 4.10 -16.96 -11.14
C PRO A 179 2.59 -16.71 -10.95
N MET A 180 2.18 -16.05 -9.87
CA MET A 180 0.76 -15.70 -9.61
C MET A 180 0.31 -14.45 -10.36
N ARG A 181 1.15 -13.81 -11.17
CA ARG A 181 0.77 -12.61 -11.93
C ARG A 181 0.00 -12.98 -13.19
N PRO A 182 -1.18 -12.40 -13.40
CA PRO A 182 -1.82 -12.44 -14.71
C PRO A 182 -0.87 -11.84 -15.75
N LYS A 183 -0.67 -12.55 -16.87
CA LYS A 183 0.24 -12.11 -17.96
C LYS A 183 -0.24 -10.83 -18.66
N ASP A 184 -1.45 -10.42 -18.40
CA ASP A 184 -2.16 -9.29 -19.01
C ASP A 184 -2.14 -8.02 -18.14
N ARG A 185 -1.55 -8.07 -16.94
CA ARG A 185 -1.50 -6.92 -16.01
C ARG A 185 -0.07 -6.52 -15.66
N LEU A 186 0.16 -5.20 -15.58
CA LEU A 186 1.40 -4.67 -15.03
C LEU A 186 1.46 -4.94 -13.52
N TRP A 187 2.40 -5.77 -13.07
CA TRP A 187 2.75 -5.96 -11.66
C TRP A 187 1.56 -6.22 -10.70
N ASN A 188 0.53 -6.93 -11.13
CA ASN A 188 -0.74 -7.09 -10.40
C ASN A 188 -1.42 -5.75 -10.03
N LEU A 189 -1.18 -4.70 -10.77
CA LEU A 189 -1.85 -3.43 -10.55
C LEU A 189 -3.31 -3.52 -11.05
N ASN A 190 -4.22 -3.09 -10.21
CA ASN A 190 -5.65 -3.09 -10.54
C ASN A 190 -6.13 -1.82 -11.26
N GLY A 191 -5.23 -0.86 -11.51
CA GLY A 191 -5.56 0.39 -12.15
C GLY A 191 -6.32 1.38 -11.27
N ALA A 192 -6.23 1.26 -9.93
CA ALA A 192 -6.93 2.13 -8.99
C ALA A 192 -6.58 3.60 -9.20
N THR A 193 -7.58 4.40 -9.55
CA THR A 193 -7.48 5.84 -9.73
C THR A 193 -8.13 6.57 -8.55
N ILE A 194 -7.84 7.86 -8.40
CA ILE A 194 -8.54 8.72 -7.42
C ILE A 194 -10.05 8.67 -7.64
N ARG A 195 -10.47 8.68 -8.91
CA ARG A 195 -11.88 8.58 -9.30
C ARG A 195 -12.51 7.26 -8.87
N THR A 196 -11.81 6.14 -9.12
CA THR A 196 -12.26 4.79 -8.70
C THR A 196 -12.47 4.75 -7.20
N VAL A 197 -11.49 5.22 -6.43
CA VAL A 197 -11.57 5.23 -4.96
C VAL A 197 -12.73 6.10 -4.46
N LYS A 198 -12.90 7.31 -4.99
CA LYS A 198 -14.04 8.18 -4.65
C LYS A 198 -15.40 7.52 -4.93
N ASN A 199 -15.52 6.85 -6.08
CA ASN A 199 -16.76 6.13 -6.43
C ASN A 199 -17.02 4.96 -5.47
N LEU A 200 -16.00 4.17 -5.14
CA LEU A 200 -16.13 3.05 -4.19
C LEU A 200 -16.57 3.53 -2.81
N LEU A 201 -16.04 4.65 -2.34
CA LEU A 201 -16.42 5.24 -1.05
C LEU A 201 -17.87 5.76 -1.06
N SER A 202 -18.30 6.41 -2.14
CA SER A 202 -19.66 6.96 -2.25
C SER A 202 -20.77 5.90 -2.32
N GLN A 203 -20.43 4.66 -2.65
CA GLN A 203 -21.37 3.53 -2.76
C GLN A 203 -21.54 2.76 -1.44
N ARG A 204 -20.83 3.12 -0.38
CA ARG A 204 -20.78 2.37 0.87
C ARG A 204 -21.34 3.18 2.04
N THR A 205 -21.95 2.46 2.97
CA THR A 205 -22.40 3.06 4.24
C THR A 205 -21.21 3.16 5.18
N ILE A 206 -20.68 4.36 5.33
CA ILE A 206 -19.55 4.71 6.20
C ILE A 206 -19.92 5.91 7.06
N SER A 207 -19.48 5.91 8.32
CA SER A 207 -19.81 7.00 9.25
C SER A 207 -19.05 8.27 8.92
N ASN A 208 -17.77 8.14 8.56
CA ASN A 208 -16.91 9.23 8.14
C ASN A 208 -15.80 8.73 7.21
N CYS A 209 -15.39 9.55 6.24
CA CYS A 209 -14.21 9.25 5.43
C CYS A 209 -13.44 10.52 5.08
N ARG A 210 -12.13 10.37 5.04
CA ARG A 210 -11.19 11.40 4.58
C ARG A 210 -10.24 10.79 3.55
N LEU A 211 -10.28 11.33 2.35
CA LEU A 211 -9.30 11.03 1.29
C LEU A 211 -8.42 12.25 1.06
N SER A 212 -7.19 12.20 1.56
CA SER A 212 -6.19 13.24 1.37
C SER A 212 -5.27 12.88 0.22
N LEU A 213 -5.03 13.83 -0.67
CA LEU A 213 -4.22 13.67 -1.86
C LEU A 213 -2.88 14.40 -1.67
N TYR A 214 -1.80 13.64 -1.61
CA TYR A 214 -0.47 14.21 -1.42
C TYR A 214 0.22 14.41 -2.76
N PRO A 215 0.61 15.65 -3.09
CA PRO A 215 1.30 15.96 -4.33
C PRO A 215 2.63 15.22 -4.48
N LEU A 216 3.02 14.95 -5.73
CA LEU A 216 4.31 14.36 -6.10
C LEU A 216 5.48 15.12 -5.45
N PHE A 217 5.39 16.44 -5.39
CA PHE A 217 6.42 17.32 -4.84
C PHE A 217 6.16 17.71 -3.37
N SER A 218 5.52 16.82 -2.61
CA SER A 218 5.32 17.01 -1.17
C SER A 218 6.63 16.84 -0.40
N PRO A 219 6.86 17.62 0.69
CA PRO A 219 7.96 17.39 1.63
C PRO A 219 7.98 15.98 2.26
N MET A 220 6.83 15.32 2.27
CA MET A 220 6.68 13.92 2.73
C MET A 220 7.40 12.93 1.81
N ASN A 221 7.77 13.31 0.59
CA ASN A 221 8.49 12.46 -0.35
C ASN A 221 9.99 12.66 -0.23
N SER A 222 10.68 11.76 0.49
CA SER A 222 12.13 11.84 0.74
C SER A 222 13.00 11.76 -0.51
N LYS A 223 12.52 11.15 -1.61
CA LYS A 223 13.26 10.99 -2.87
C LYS A 223 13.56 12.33 -3.58
N TRP A 224 12.90 13.42 -3.18
CA TRP A 224 12.94 14.72 -3.86
C TRP A 224 13.72 15.80 -3.08
N ARG A 225 14.78 15.43 -2.36
CA ARG A 225 15.56 16.36 -1.52
C ARG A 225 16.53 17.28 -2.27
N SER A 226 16.80 17.06 -3.57
CA SER A 226 17.73 17.92 -4.32
C SER A 226 17.16 19.32 -4.58
N TRP A 227 18.05 20.35 -4.66
CA TRP A 227 17.64 21.74 -4.91
C TRP A 227 16.93 21.92 -6.27
N ARG A 228 17.34 21.17 -7.30
CA ARG A 228 16.69 21.17 -8.62
C ARG A 228 15.24 20.72 -8.52
N MET A 229 14.98 19.71 -7.71
CA MET A 229 13.63 19.20 -7.50
C MET A 229 12.75 20.18 -6.72
N LYS A 230 13.31 21.00 -5.82
CA LYS A 230 12.56 22.07 -5.15
C LYS A 230 12.09 23.15 -6.14
N TYR A 231 12.88 23.45 -7.15
CA TYR A 231 12.49 24.39 -8.21
C TYR A 231 11.34 23.82 -9.06
N TYR A 232 11.45 22.57 -9.52
CA TYR A 232 10.35 21.89 -10.21
C TYR A 232 9.12 21.76 -9.32
N ALA A 233 9.30 21.46 -8.04
CA ALA A 233 8.21 21.39 -7.08
C ALA A 233 7.43 22.70 -7.01
N PHE A 234 8.11 23.83 -7.04
CA PHE A 234 7.48 25.15 -7.05
C PHE A 234 6.69 25.39 -8.34
N ALA A 235 7.30 25.12 -9.50
CA ALA A 235 6.68 25.32 -10.82
C ALA A 235 5.45 24.42 -11.03
N PHE A 236 5.49 23.16 -10.55
CA PHE A 236 4.41 22.17 -10.72
C PHE A 236 3.44 22.11 -9.53
N ARG A 237 3.65 22.93 -8.50
CA ARG A 237 2.82 22.96 -7.28
C ARG A 237 1.32 23.08 -7.53
N PRO A 238 0.80 23.85 -8.50
CA PRO A 238 -0.63 23.98 -8.73
C PRO A 238 -1.26 22.77 -9.44
N LEU A 239 -0.50 21.94 -10.17
CA LEU A 239 -1.03 20.89 -11.03
C LEU A 239 -1.86 19.82 -10.30
N PRO A 240 -1.49 19.35 -9.09
CA PRO A 240 -2.31 18.39 -8.34
C PRO A 240 -3.68 18.92 -7.93
N TYR A 241 -3.89 20.23 -7.95
CA TYR A 241 -5.17 20.86 -7.60
C TYR A 241 -6.07 21.07 -8.81
N ILE A 242 -5.57 20.84 -10.04
CA ILE A 242 -6.36 20.86 -11.28
C ILE A 242 -6.99 19.49 -11.44
N PRO A 243 -8.34 19.34 -11.43
CA PRO A 243 -9.02 18.03 -11.43
C PRO A 243 -8.58 17.12 -12.58
N ALA A 244 -8.38 17.66 -13.79
CA ALA A 244 -7.94 16.90 -14.96
C ALA A 244 -6.50 16.37 -14.87
N LEU A 245 -5.65 16.98 -14.02
CA LEU A 245 -4.23 16.62 -13.87
C LEU A 245 -3.94 15.91 -12.55
N GLN A 246 -4.93 15.81 -11.68
CA GLN A 246 -4.77 15.28 -10.32
C GLN A 246 -4.19 13.87 -10.31
N GLU A 247 -4.69 12.99 -11.19
CA GLU A 247 -4.20 11.60 -11.34
C GLU A 247 -2.71 11.53 -11.71
N LEU A 248 -2.17 12.54 -12.42
CA LEU A 248 -0.78 12.53 -12.88
C LEU A 248 0.20 13.06 -11.82
N PHE A 249 -0.25 13.96 -10.96
CA PHE A 249 0.62 14.72 -10.06
C PHE A 249 0.37 14.45 -8.57
N VAL A 250 -0.54 13.54 -8.24
CA VAL A 250 -0.71 13.02 -6.88
C VAL A 250 0.22 11.84 -6.68
N HIS A 251 1.03 11.89 -5.62
CA HIS A 251 1.97 10.83 -5.25
C HIS A 251 1.33 9.74 -4.40
N ARG A 252 0.49 10.13 -3.45
CA ARG A 252 -0.16 9.21 -2.51
C ARG A 252 -1.61 9.61 -2.27
N MET A 253 -2.45 8.62 -2.26
CA MET A 253 -3.78 8.69 -1.67
C MET A 253 -3.66 8.21 -0.22
N VAL A 254 -4.07 9.06 0.72
CA VAL A 254 -4.10 8.75 2.15
C VAL A 254 -5.54 8.72 2.57
N LEU A 255 -6.02 7.53 2.91
CA LEU A 255 -7.41 7.23 3.17
C LEU A 255 -7.63 6.87 4.63
N THR A 256 -8.61 7.52 5.24
CA THR A 256 -9.15 7.16 6.55
C THR A 256 -10.65 6.90 6.38
N VAL A 257 -11.14 5.75 6.81
CA VAL A 257 -12.56 5.37 6.76
C VAL A 257 -13.00 4.88 8.12
N VAL A 258 -14.02 5.49 8.69
CA VAL A 258 -14.67 5.09 9.96
C VAL A 258 -15.95 4.34 9.64
N LYS A 259 -16.08 3.11 10.16
CA LYS A 259 -17.28 2.28 10.03
C LYS A 259 -18.46 2.82 10.83
#